data_5e4440240bf3b9026bb625731a79de2f
#
_entry.id   5e4440240bf3b9026bb625731a79de2f
#
_cell.length_a   1.000
_cell.length_b   1.000
_cell.length_c   1.000
_cell.angle_alpha   90.00
_cell.angle_beta   90.00
_cell.angle_gamma   90.00
#
_symmetry.space_group_name_H-M   'P 1'
#
loop_
_entity.id
_entity.type
_entity.pdbx_description
1 polymer ?
#
loop_
_entity_poly.entity_id
_entity_poly.type
_entity_poly.pdbx_seq_one_letter_code
_entity_poly.pdbx_strand_id
1 'polypeptide(L)'
;YVDYLEQGVTENSLISVRSLASPFSAFAGQTYLAYAQSYSLIEFLISSFGHDRMYKLLSTFKQGNSHDGVLMKVYGFDMDGLDNLWRDWITKRYYLGA
;
A
#
# COMPACT_ATOMS: atom_id res chain seq x y z
N TYR A 1 -2.32 13.81 -5.51
CA TYR A 1 -2.92 12.51 -5.08
C TYR A 1 -3.57 12.55 -3.70
N VAL A 2 -3.30 13.59 -2.91
CA VAL A 2 -3.87 13.70 -1.56
C VAL A 2 -5.40 13.66 -1.59
N ASP A 3 -6.01 14.35 -2.55
CA ASP A 3 -7.46 14.41 -2.67
C ASP A 3 -8.09 13.03 -2.89
N TYR A 4 -7.44 12.19 -3.68
CA TYR A 4 -7.92 10.83 -3.93
C TYR A 4 -7.83 9.96 -2.67
N LEU A 5 -6.76 10.12 -1.90
CA LEU A 5 -6.58 9.36 -0.66
C LEU A 5 -7.58 9.80 0.40
N GLU A 6 -7.75 11.10 0.56
CA GLU A 6 -8.69 11.66 1.51
C GLU A 6 -10.12 11.24 1.20
N GLN A 7 -10.52 11.28 -0.07
CA GLN A 7 -11.82 10.84 -0.51
C GLN A 7 -12.00 9.34 -0.28
N GLY A 8 -10.99 8.53 -0.59
CA GLY A 8 -11.02 7.09 -0.36
C GLY A 8 -11.23 6.73 1.11
N VAL A 9 -10.57 7.46 2.01
CA VAL A 9 -10.72 7.25 3.46
C VAL A 9 -12.13 7.67 3.90
N THR A 10 -12.57 8.86 3.50
CA THR A 10 -13.86 9.41 3.91
C THR A 10 -15.04 8.56 3.42
N GLU A 11 -14.97 8.08 2.18
CA GLU A 11 -16.03 7.30 1.57
C GLU A 11 -15.89 5.79 1.78
N ASN A 12 -14.84 5.37 2.49
CA ASN A 12 -14.53 3.96 2.71
C ASN A 12 -14.43 3.20 1.38
N SER A 13 -13.77 3.81 0.39
CA SER A 13 -13.64 3.28 -0.96
C SER A 13 -12.21 2.91 -1.33
N LEU A 14 -11.33 2.75 -0.34
CA LEU A 14 -9.93 2.35 -0.58
C LEU A 14 -9.87 0.95 -1.20
N ILE A 15 -8.98 0.80 -2.18
CA ILE A 15 -8.71 -0.49 -2.83
C ILE A 15 -7.84 -1.32 -1.89
N SER A 16 -8.12 -2.62 -1.75
CA SER A 16 -7.28 -3.49 -0.93
C SER A 16 -5.88 -3.63 -1.52
N VAL A 17 -4.89 -3.81 -0.66
CA VAL A 17 -3.49 -4.03 -1.11
C VAL A 17 -3.41 -5.23 -2.05
N ARG A 18 -4.12 -6.31 -1.74
CA ARG A 18 -4.13 -7.50 -2.60
C ARG A 18 -4.69 -7.21 -3.98
N SER A 19 -5.72 -6.38 -4.06
CA SER A 19 -6.28 -5.96 -5.35
C SER A 19 -5.33 -5.03 -6.11
N LEU A 20 -4.53 -4.22 -5.42
CA LEU A 20 -3.54 -3.35 -6.06
C LEU A 20 -2.43 -4.13 -6.78
N ALA A 21 -2.23 -5.39 -6.42
CA ALA A 21 -1.28 -6.26 -7.11
C ALA A 21 -1.78 -6.72 -8.49
N SER A 22 -3.06 -6.50 -8.80
CA SER A 22 -3.64 -6.81 -10.10
C SER A 22 -3.26 -5.74 -11.13
N PRO A 23 -3.30 -6.04 -12.45
CA PRO A 23 -3.03 -5.03 -13.47
C PRO A 23 -3.95 -3.83 -13.34
N PHE A 24 -3.43 -2.63 -13.60
CA PHE A 24 -4.21 -1.39 -13.49
C PHE A 24 -5.43 -1.36 -14.42
N SER A 25 -5.41 -2.13 -15.50
CA SER A 25 -6.59 -2.27 -16.37
C SER A 25 -7.81 -2.81 -15.64
N ALA A 26 -7.62 -3.48 -14.50
CA ALA A 26 -8.73 -3.98 -13.67
C ALA A 26 -9.41 -2.87 -12.86
N PHE A 27 -8.85 -1.66 -12.82
CA PHE A 27 -9.35 -0.55 -12.01
C PHE A 27 -10.04 0.52 -12.86
N ALA A 28 -10.88 0.11 -13.82
CA ALA A 28 -11.58 1.04 -14.69
C ALA A 28 -12.26 2.15 -13.87
N GLY A 29 -11.89 3.41 -14.15
CA GLY A 29 -12.41 4.57 -13.43
C GLY A 29 -11.72 4.85 -12.09
N GLN A 30 -10.79 4.00 -11.64
CA GLN A 30 -10.10 4.16 -10.36
C GLN A 30 -8.57 4.20 -10.50
N THR A 31 -8.06 4.45 -11.71
CA THR A 31 -6.63 4.42 -11.98
C THR A 31 -5.85 5.40 -11.10
N TYR A 32 -6.35 6.62 -10.94
CA TYR A 32 -5.67 7.64 -10.12
C TYR A 32 -5.69 7.28 -8.65
N LEU A 33 -6.78 6.70 -8.17
CA LEU A 33 -6.83 6.21 -6.79
C LEU A 33 -5.81 5.09 -6.58
N ALA A 34 -5.70 4.16 -7.53
CA ALA A 34 -4.72 3.09 -7.47
C ALA A 34 -3.28 3.63 -7.42
N TYR A 35 -2.95 4.62 -8.25
CA TYR A 35 -1.64 5.27 -8.22
C TYR A 35 -1.40 5.97 -6.88
N ALA A 36 -2.37 6.71 -6.39
CA ALA A 36 -2.26 7.42 -5.12
C ALA A 36 -2.03 6.45 -3.96
N GLN A 37 -2.76 5.34 -3.94
CA GLN A 37 -2.60 4.32 -2.89
C GLN A 37 -1.25 3.61 -2.99
N SER A 38 -0.78 3.31 -4.19
CA SER A 38 0.54 2.69 -4.39
C SER A 38 1.64 3.59 -3.87
N TYR A 39 1.59 4.89 -4.17
CA TYR A 39 2.54 5.87 -3.64
C TYR A 39 2.48 5.92 -2.11
N SER A 40 1.27 5.97 -1.56
CA SER A 40 1.06 6.03 -0.12
C SER A 40 1.59 4.79 0.60
N LEU A 41 1.45 3.60 0.00
CA LEU A 41 2.00 2.37 0.55
C LEU A 41 3.52 2.41 0.65
N ILE A 42 4.19 2.89 -0.40
CA ILE A 42 5.64 3.05 -0.40
C ILE A 42 6.06 4.05 0.69
N GLU A 43 5.36 5.18 0.77
CA GLU A 43 5.62 6.19 1.80
C GLU A 43 5.45 5.59 3.21
N PHE A 44 4.40 4.83 3.43
CA PHE A 44 4.17 4.16 4.71
C PHE A 44 5.30 3.21 5.08
N LEU A 45 5.71 2.37 4.13
CA LEU A 45 6.77 1.39 4.39
C LEU A 45 8.10 2.05 4.69
N ILE A 46 8.46 3.11 3.95
CA ILE A 46 9.72 3.83 4.18
C ILE A 46 9.66 4.60 5.49
N SER A 47 8.57 5.30 5.77
CA SER A 47 8.41 6.08 7.00
C SER A 47 8.43 5.22 8.25
N SER A 48 7.83 4.02 8.17
CA SER A 48 7.67 3.15 9.33
C SER A 48 8.84 2.20 9.55
N PHE A 49 9.47 1.73 8.47
CA PHE A 49 10.47 0.66 8.54
C PHE A 49 11.83 1.02 7.95
N GLY A 50 11.93 2.15 7.26
CA GLY A 50 13.20 2.66 6.73
C GLY A 50 13.52 2.19 5.32
N HIS A 51 14.51 2.88 4.72
CA HIS A 51 14.95 2.61 3.35
C HIS A 51 15.64 1.27 3.19
N ASP A 52 16.38 0.81 4.20
CA ASP A 52 17.11 -0.45 4.13
C ASP A 52 16.16 -1.62 3.88
N ARG A 53 15.03 -1.65 4.57
CA ARG A 53 14.02 -2.69 4.35
C ARG A 53 13.38 -2.57 2.97
N MET A 54 13.22 -1.36 2.46
CA MET A 54 12.70 -1.15 1.12
C MET A 54 13.65 -1.73 0.07
N TYR A 55 14.94 -1.50 0.20
CA TYR A 55 15.92 -2.10 -0.70
C TYR A 55 15.88 -3.63 -0.63
N LYS A 56 15.75 -4.16 0.57
CA LYS A 56 15.65 -5.61 0.77
C LYS A 56 14.39 -6.18 0.11
N LEU A 57 13.27 -5.46 0.20
CA LEU A 57 12.03 -5.84 -0.45
C LEU A 57 12.21 -5.93 -1.96
N LEU A 58 12.78 -4.89 -2.57
CA LEU A 58 13.01 -4.85 -4.02
C LEU A 58 13.96 -5.95 -4.47
N SER A 59 15.03 -6.19 -3.72
CA SER A 59 15.98 -7.25 -4.02
C SER A 59 15.33 -8.63 -3.94
N THR A 60 14.47 -8.84 -2.96
CA THR A 60 13.78 -10.12 -2.77
C THR A 60 12.76 -10.36 -3.88
N PHE A 61 12.09 -9.31 -4.37
CA PHE A 61 11.20 -9.43 -5.54
C PHE A 61 11.94 -9.92 -6.78
N LYS A 62 13.16 -9.47 -6.99
CA LYS A 62 13.98 -9.91 -8.13
C LYS A 62 14.28 -11.41 -8.11
N GLN A 63 14.15 -12.05 -6.96
CA GLN A 63 14.37 -13.49 -6.81
C GLN A 63 13.15 -14.32 -7.19
N GLY A 64 12.06 -13.69 -7.61
CA GLY A 64 10.88 -14.39 -8.11
C GLY A 64 9.91 -14.90 -7.06
N ASN A 65 9.94 -14.37 -5.87
CA ASN A 65 9.02 -14.75 -4.81
C ASN A 65 7.64 -14.12 -5.00
N SER A 66 6.61 -14.70 -4.39
CA SER A 66 5.27 -14.14 -4.36
C SER A 66 5.25 -12.87 -3.50
N HIS A 67 4.23 -12.01 -3.70
CA HIS A 67 4.07 -10.80 -2.90
C HIS A 67 3.97 -11.11 -1.41
N ASP A 68 3.14 -12.09 -1.04
CA ASP A 68 3.01 -12.48 0.37
C ASP A 68 4.33 -13.02 0.93
N GLY A 69 5.01 -13.86 0.17
CA GLY A 69 6.29 -14.44 0.59
C GLY A 69 7.36 -13.38 0.83
N VAL A 70 7.45 -12.39 -0.08
CA VAL A 70 8.42 -11.31 0.03
C VAL A 70 8.13 -10.44 1.27
N LEU A 71 6.87 -10.08 1.47
CA LEU A 71 6.48 -9.25 2.61
C LEU A 71 6.74 -9.96 3.93
N MET A 72 6.40 -11.24 4.02
CA MET A 72 6.67 -12.03 5.21
C MET A 72 8.14 -12.10 5.53
N LYS A 73 8.99 -12.28 4.50
CA LYS A 73 10.43 -12.42 4.66
C LYS A 73 11.08 -11.12 5.12
N VAL A 74 10.63 -9.98 4.58
CA VAL A 74 11.26 -8.67 4.83
C VAL A 74 10.64 -7.96 6.03
N TYR A 75 9.32 -7.98 6.15
CA TYR A 75 8.60 -7.19 7.15
C TYR A 75 7.89 -8.03 8.21
N GLY A 76 7.65 -9.31 7.96
CA GLY A 76 6.98 -10.17 8.91
C GLY A 76 5.46 -10.16 8.83
N PHE A 77 4.88 -9.58 7.77
CA PHE A 77 3.45 -9.61 7.50
C PHE A 77 3.18 -9.89 6.02
N ASP A 78 2.00 -10.40 5.72
CA ASP A 78 1.56 -10.64 4.33
C ASP A 78 0.80 -9.41 3.77
N MET A 79 0.21 -9.56 2.58
CA MET A 79 -0.52 -8.46 1.96
C MET A 79 -1.73 -8.01 2.79
N ASP A 80 -2.41 -8.94 3.44
CA ASP A 80 -3.56 -8.60 4.29
C ASP A 80 -3.10 -7.86 5.54
N GLY A 81 -1.98 -8.27 6.13
CA GLY A 81 -1.37 -7.56 7.25
C GLY A 81 -0.93 -6.16 6.87
N LEU A 82 -0.31 -6.02 5.70
CA LEU A 82 0.06 -4.71 5.17
C LEU A 82 -1.17 -3.82 4.96
N ASP A 83 -2.24 -4.38 4.41
CA ASP A 83 -3.47 -3.65 4.18
C ASP A 83 -4.02 -3.08 5.49
N ASN A 84 -4.08 -3.89 6.53
CA ASN A 84 -4.59 -3.46 7.83
C ASN A 84 -3.73 -2.35 8.44
N LEU A 85 -2.42 -2.50 8.42
CA LEU A 85 -1.49 -1.51 8.97
C LEU A 85 -1.54 -0.19 8.19
N TRP A 86 -1.55 -0.28 6.87
CA TRP A 86 -1.60 0.90 6.02
C TRP A 86 -2.93 1.63 6.15
N ARG A 87 -4.05 0.92 6.20
CA ARG A 87 -5.37 1.54 6.37
C ARG A 87 -5.46 2.29 7.69
N ASP A 88 -4.93 1.72 8.75
CA ASP A 88 -4.89 2.39 10.05
C ASP A 88 -4.06 3.68 9.97
N TRP A 89 -2.87 3.59 9.36
CA TRP A 89 -1.97 4.73 9.20
C TRP A 89 -2.57 5.84 8.35
N ILE A 90 -3.16 5.50 7.19
CA ILE A 90 -3.72 6.48 6.26
C ILE A 90 -5.00 7.11 6.83
N THR A 91 -5.80 6.34 7.54
CA THR A 91 -7.02 6.83 8.16
C THR A 91 -6.70 7.88 9.22
N LYS A 92 -5.71 7.63 10.05
CA LYS A 92 -5.26 8.58 11.06
C LYS A 92 -4.72 9.86 10.42
N ARG A 93 -4.04 9.73 9.29
CA ARG A 93 -3.42 10.86 8.60
C ARG A 93 -4.45 11.80 7.97
N TYR A 94 -5.51 11.28 7.37
CA TYR A 94 -6.45 12.07 6.60
C TYR A 94 -7.81 12.26 7.27
N TYR A 95 -8.25 11.31 8.06
CA TYR A 95 -9.56 11.37 8.68
C TYR A 95 -9.57 12.21 9.95
N LEU A 96 -8.58 12.03 10.80
CA LEU A 96 -8.51 12.74 12.09
C LEU A 96 -8.12 14.21 11.93
N GLY A 97 -7.68 14.62 10.76
CA GLY A 97 -7.42 16.03 10.48
C GLY A 97 -8.67 16.88 10.35
N ALA A 98 -9.80 16.23 10.27
CA ALA A 98 -11.06 16.95 10.11
C ALA A 98 -11.64 17.40 11.50
#